data_39d00e68c4f6ed39687508d1b7a81aaa
#
_entry.id   39d00e68c4f6ed39687508d1b7a81aaa
#
_cell.length_a   1.000
_cell.length_b   1.000
_cell.length_c   1.000
_cell.angle_alpha   90.00
_cell.angle_beta   90.00
_cell.angle_gamma   90.00
#
_symmetry.space_group_name_H-M   'P 1'
#
loop_
_entity.id
_entity.type
_entity.pdbx_description
1 polymer ?
#
loop_
_entity_poly.entity_id
_entity_poly.type
_entity_poly.pdbx_seq_one_letter_code
_entity_poly.pdbx_strand_id
1 'polypeptide(L)'
;FYVKAVEKDTGRGPEIILSRAHPNFVRRLFEFEVSEIGDRTVEIASISREAGYRTKVAVHSADEKVDPVGACVGLRGARVKNIVRELNNEKVDIIRWKSDPAEFVREALKPIKVISITVDKEKKQAHLTVSEEDLSKAIGRRGQNARLTSRLVGMDLIIEKDEHAEQVFEGQMGSAVKHLVDALGVSADTARLLAQNGMADLAMFAYADVEDVAEMLGGDRALAEQILAKAQTNAPAPSGE
;
A
#
# COMPACT_ATOMS: atom_id res chain seq x y z
N PHE A 1 9.67 -21.81 23.34
CA PHE A 1 8.70 -22.76 22.75
C PHE A 1 7.33 -22.52 23.38
N TYR A 2 6.29 -22.76 22.62
CA TYR A 2 4.90 -22.76 23.07
C TYR A 2 4.45 -24.22 23.29
N VAL A 3 3.92 -24.53 24.47
CA VAL A 3 3.34 -25.86 24.74
C VAL A 3 2.01 -25.95 24.01
N LYS A 4 1.96 -26.73 22.93
CA LYS A 4 0.77 -26.92 22.09
C LYS A 4 -0.22 -27.89 22.71
N ALA A 5 0.28 -28.98 23.26
CA ALA A 5 -0.51 -30.01 23.91
C ALA A 5 0.31 -30.79 24.94
N VAL A 6 -0.37 -31.39 25.91
CA VAL A 6 0.17 -32.39 26.82
C VAL A 6 -0.72 -33.63 26.70
N GLU A 7 -0.21 -34.66 26.07
CA GLU A 7 -0.89 -35.94 25.89
C GLU A 7 -0.53 -36.85 27.06
N LYS A 8 -1.53 -37.24 27.85
CA LYS A 8 -1.31 -37.97 29.11
C LYS A 8 -1.25 -39.49 28.94
N ASP A 9 -1.78 -40.01 27.85
CA ASP A 9 -2.01 -41.46 27.67
C ASP A 9 -1.40 -42.00 26.36
N THR A 10 -0.06 -41.96 26.25
CA THR A 10 0.66 -42.46 25.08
C THR A 10 1.23 -43.84 25.24
N GLY A 11 0.90 -44.53 26.36
CA GLY A 11 1.49 -45.84 26.70
C GLY A 11 2.99 -45.83 27.10
N ARG A 12 3.63 -44.63 26.97
CA ARG A 12 5.04 -44.37 27.34
C ARG A 12 5.22 -43.29 28.39
N GLY A 13 4.13 -42.79 28.94
CA GLY A 13 4.09 -41.63 29.84
C GLY A 13 3.62 -40.37 29.13
N PRO A 14 3.52 -39.22 29.86
CA PRO A 14 3.03 -37.99 29.28
C PRO A 14 3.97 -37.42 28.21
N GLU A 15 3.41 -37.05 27.06
CA GLU A 15 4.14 -36.40 25.96
C GLU A 15 3.82 -34.91 25.89
N ILE A 16 4.84 -34.07 25.84
CA ILE A 16 4.71 -32.62 25.76
C ILE A 16 5.02 -32.16 24.32
N ILE A 17 3.99 -31.69 23.60
CA ILE A 17 4.14 -31.23 22.24
C ILE A 17 4.48 -29.73 22.26
N LEU A 18 5.68 -29.40 21.77
CA LEU A 18 6.17 -28.04 21.68
C LEU A 18 6.06 -27.48 20.24
N SER A 19 5.80 -26.20 20.11
CA SER A 19 5.70 -25.52 18.81
C SER A 19 6.41 -24.16 18.84
N ARG A 20 7.14 -23.84 17.76
CA ARG A 20 7.61 -22.49 17.46
C ARG A 20 6.79 -21.85 16.34
N ALA A 21 6.00 -22.65 15.60
CA ALA A 21 5.18 -22.18 14.48
C ALA A 21 3.81 -21.64 14.93
N HIS A 22 3.34 -21.97 16.13
CA HIS A 22 2.04 -21.54 16.62
C HIS A 22 1.98 -20.01 16.82
N PRO A 23 0.88 -19.30 16.44
CA PRO A 23 0.74 -17.85 16.64
C PRO A 23 0.92 -17.42 18.10
N ASN A 24 0.47 -18.22 19.06
CA ASN A 24 0.64 -17.95 20.50
C ASN A 24 2.11 -17.90 20.94
N PHE A 25 3.04 -18.50 20.19
CA PHE A 25 4.45 -18.32 20.46
C PHE A 25 4.87 -16.86 20.30
N VAL A 26 4.39 -16.20 19.25
CA VAL A 26 4.61 -14.76 19.03
C VAL A 26 3.93 -13.94 20.12
N ARG A 27 2.69 -14.27 20.51
CA ARG A 27 1.99 -13.60 21.62
C ARG A 27 2.84 -13.63 22.89
N ARG A 28 3.40 -14.78 23.27
CA ARG A 28 4.26 -14.92 24.44
C ARG A 28 5.56 -14.12 24.35
N LEU A 29 6.14 -13.99 23.14
CA LEU A 29 7.31 -13.12 22.95
C LEU A 29 6.98 -11.65 23.18
N PHE A 30 5.82 -11.20 22.71
CA PHE A 30 5.36 -9.84 23.00
C PHE A 30 5.08 -9.61 24.48
N GLU A 31 4.43 -10.55 25.17
CA GLU A 31 4.18 -10.48 26.62
C GLU A 31 5.48 -10.40 27.43
N PHE A 32 6.54 -11.06 26.95
CA PHE A 32 7.85 -11.05 27.60
C PHE A 32 8.63 -9.76 27.32
N GLU A 33 8.59 -9.24 26.08
CA GLU A 33 9.39 -8.11 25.65
C GLU A 33 8.74 -6.74 25.93
N VAL A 34 7.40 -6.71 26.00
CA VAL A 34 6.58 -5.48 26.12
C VAL A 34 5.86 -5.49 27.46
N SER A 35 6.35 -4.67 28.40
CA SER A 35 5.77 -4.56 29.76
C SER A 35 4.30 -4.15 29.75
N GLU A 36 3.92 -3.25 28.83
CA GLU A 36 2.56 -2.74 28.67
C GLU A 36 1.58 -3.84 28.19
N ILE A 37 2.09 -4.92 27.60
CA ILE A 37 1.27 -6.11 27.30
C ILE A 37 1.20 -7.01 28.54
N GLY A 38 2.29 -7.09 29.31
CA GLY A 38 2.34 -7.85 30.56
C GLY A 38 1.36 -7.32 31.61
N ASP A 39 1.23 -6.01 31.76
CA ASP A 39 0.30 -5.34 32.70
C ASP A 39 -1.11 -5.10 32.11
N ARG A 40 -1.35 -5.50 30.84
CA ARG A 40 -2.62 -5.36 30.11
C ARG A 40 -3.03 -3.93 29.76
N THR A 41 -2.13 -2.97 29.84
CA THR A 41 -2.37 -1.62 29.31
C THR A 41 -2.50 -1.66 27.79
N VAL A 42 -1.71 -2.52 27.14
CA VAL A 42 -1.80 -2.82 25.70
C VAL A 42 -2.22 -4.28 25.53
N GLU A 43 -3.14 -4.53 24.63
CA GLU A 43 -3.63 -5.88 24.36
C GLU A 43 -3.43 -6.26 22.89
N ILE A 44 -3.13 -7.54 22.65
CA ILE A 44 -3.08 -8.12 21.31
C ILE A 44 -4.47 -8.62 20.93
N ALA A 45 -5.14 -7.88 20.04
CA ALA A 45 -6.49 -8.20 19.56
C ALA A 45 -6.47 -9.43 18.63
N SER A 46 -5.56 -9.47 17.67
CA SER A 46 -5.45 -10.60 16.74
C SER A 46 -4.02 -10.79 16.24
N ILE A 47 -3.70 -12.02 15.82
CA ILE A 47 -2.42 -12.38 15.20
C ILE A 47 -2.70 -13.24 13.97
N SER A 48 -2.07 -12.87 12.85
CA SER A 48 -2.04 -13.67 11.65
C SER A 48 -0.58 -13.98 11.27
N ARG A 49 -0.22 -15.26 11.16
CA ARG A 49 1.15 -15.71 11.01
C ARG A 49 1.33 -16.76 9.91
N GLU A 50 2.34 -16.56 9.11
CA GLU A 50 2.98 -17.59 8.30
C GLU A 50 4.41 -17.78 8.83
N ALA A 51 4.57 -18.82 9.65
CA ALA A 51 5.81 -19.08 10.38
C ALA A 51 7.03 -19.16 9.47
N GLY A 52 8.09 -18.45 9.83
CA GLY A 52 9.32 -18.35 9.04
C GLY A 52 9.29 -17.28 7.94
N TYR A 53 8.14 -16.60 7.71
CA TYR A 53 8.00 -15.59 6.68
C TYR A 53 7.54 -14.26 7.23
N ARG A 54 6.31 -14.17 7.72
CA ARG A 54 5.73 -12.92 8.18
C ARG A 54 4.62 -13.13 9.19
N THR A 55 4.57 -12.24 10.17
CA THR A 55 3.50 -12.15 11.17
C THR A 55 2.93 -10.74 11.19
N LYS A 56 1.60 -10.63 11.21
CA LYS A 56 0.88 -9.39 11.47
C LYS A 56 0.25 -9.49 12.86
N VAL A 57 0.46 -8.47 13.70
CA VAL A 57 -0.05 -8.40 15.08
C VAL A 57 -0.87 -7.14 15.22
N ALA A 58 -2.15 -7.28 15.53
CA ALA A 58 -3.02 -6.15 15.81
C ALA A 58 -3.07 -5.88 17.32
N VAL A 59 -2.79 -4.63 17.69
CA VAL A 59 -2.72 -4.18 19.06
C VAL A 59 -3.62 -2.99 19.32
N HIS A 60 -4.20 -2.92 20.51
CA HIS A 60 -4.94 -1.75 21.00
C HIS A 60 -4.53 -1.44 22.44
N SER A 61 -4.84 -0.24 22.90
CA SER A 61 -4.64 0.17 24.28
C SER A 61 -5.97 0.40 24.97
N ALA A 62 -6.06 -0.01 26.22
CA ALA A 62 -7.16 0.34 27.11
C ALA A 62 -7.06 1.79 27.61
N ASP A 63 -5.84 2.38 27.59
CA ASP A 63 -5.58 3.77 27.94
C ASP A 63 -5.32 4.59 26.68
N GLU A 64 -6.13 5.62 26.44
CA GLU A 64 -6.00 6.53 25.27
C GLU A 64 -4.67 7.29 25.23
N LYS A 65 -4.00 7.45 26.38
CA LYS A 65 -2.70 8.12 26.47
C LYS A 65 -1.54 7.24 26.03
N VAL A 66 -1.74 5.95 25.90
CA VAL A 66 -0.70 4.98 25.53
C VAL A 66 -0.84 4.61 24.06
N ASP A 67 0.21 4.90 23.25
CA ASP A 67 0.27 4.43 21.88
C ASP A 67 0.63 2.94 21.84
N PRO A 68 -0.31 2.05 21.48
CA PRO A 68 -0.07 0.61 21.52
C PRO A 68 0.99 0.15 20.48
N VAL A 69 1.10 0.84 19.35
CA VAL A 69 2.10 0.50 18.33
C VAL A 69 3.48 0.93 18.79
N GLY A 70 3.59 2.16 19.30
CA GLY A 70 4.85 2.69 19.83
C GLY A 70 5.40 1.86 21.00
N ALA A 71 4.54 1.42 21.93
CA ALA A 71 4.90 0.54 23.02
C ALA A 71 5.50 -0.79 22.54
N CYS A 72 4.88 -1.41 21.54
CA CYS A 72 5.34 -2.68 20.96
C CYS A 72 6.61 -2.53 20.12
N VAL A 73 6.76 -1.43 19.40
CA VAL A 73 7.97 -1.14 18.59
C VAL A 73 9.17 -0.84 19.49
N GLY A 74 8.93 -0.02 20.53
CA GLY A 74 9.97 0.42 21.46
C GLY A 74 10.90 1.47 20.86
N LEU A 75 11.79 2.02 21.71
CA LEU A 75 12.72 3.06 21.30
C LEU A 75 13.62 2.57 20.15
N ARG A 76 13.60 3.28 19.03
CA ARG A 76 14.35 2.95 17.79
C ARG A 76 14.09 1.52 17.28
N GLY A 77 12.94 0.96 17.62
CA GLY A 77 12.54 -0.39 17.22
C GLY A 77 13.23 -1.52 17.99
N ALA A 78 13.79 -1.25 19.18
CA ALA A 78 14.56 -2.24 19.93
C ALA A 78 13.75 -3.47 20.30
N ARG A 79 12.51 -3.29 20.80
CA ARG A 79 11.64 -4.39 21.23
C ARG A 79 11.25 -5.29 20.05
N VAL A 80 10.75 -4.71 18.97
CA VAL A 80 10.39 -5.50 17.79
C VAL A 80 11.58 -6.20 17.16
N LYS A 81 12.77 -5.60 17.15
CA LYS A 81 14.00 -6.24 16.65
C LYS A 81 14.40 -7.45 17.47
N ASN A 82 14.23 -7.41 18.80
CA ASN A 82 14.47 -8.57 19.68
C ASN A 82 13.54 -9.72 19.32
N ILE A 83 12.25 -9.43 19.12
CA ILE A 83 11.25 -10.43 18.72
C ILE A 83 11.58 -11.02 17.35
N VAL A 84 11.90 -10.17 16.34
CA VAL A 84 12.28 -10.60 14.99
C VAL A 84 13.51 -11.51 15.03
N ARG A 85 14.52 -11.18 15.85
CA ARG A 85 15.72 -12.00 16.02
C ARG A 85 15.39 -13.36 16.64
N GLU A 86 14.53 -13.41 17.67
CA GLU A 86 14.07 -14.66 18.27
C GLU A 86 13.26 -15.52 17.28
N LEU A 87 12.54 -14.88 16.36
CA LEU A 87 11.77 -15.53 15.30
C LEU A 87 12.63 -15.89 14.05
N ASN A 88 13.94 -15.83 14.16
CA ASN A 88 14.88 -16.17 13.07
C ASN A 88 14.66 -15.30 11.82
N ASN A 89 14.55 -13.98 12.02
CA ASN A 89 14.32 -12.94 11.01
C ASN A 89 12.94 -13.01 10.31
N GLU A 90 11.95 -13.65 10.91
CA GLU A 90 10.57 -13.55 10.47
C GLU A 90 10.08 -12.08 10.57
N LYS A 91 9.52 -11.53 9.48
CA LYS A 91 9.03 -10.15 9.47
C LYS A 91 7.82 -10.01 10.39
N VAL A 92 7.81 -8.97 11.22
CA VAL A 92 6.70 -8.68 12.15
C VAL A 92 6.16 -7.28 11.87
N ASP A 93 4.88 -7.21 11.47
CA ASP A 93 4.14 -5.96 11.31
C ASP A 93 3.26 -5.74 12.52
N ILE A 94 3.41 -4.59 13.19
CA ILE A 94 2.59 -4.17 14.31
C ILE A 94 1.57 -3.18 13.79
N ILE A 95 0.29 -3.47 14.00
CA ILE A 95 -0.83 -2.79 13.39
C ILE A 95 -1.76 -2.30 14.50
N ARG A 96 -2.20 -1.03 14.40
CA ARG A 96 -3.21 -0.51 15.32
C ARG A 96 -4.55 -1.17 15.02
N TRP A 97 -5.11 -1.85 16.01
CA TRP A 97 -6.47 -2.38 15.88
C TRP A 97 -7.49 -1.25 15.81
N LYS A 98 -8.52 -1.45 15.02
CA LYS A 98 -9.65 -0.54 14.86
C LYS A 98 -10.96 -1.33 15.00
N SER A 99 -11.97 -0.71 15.62
CA SER A 99 -13.30 -1.30 15.75
C SER A 99 -14.06 -1.33 14.43
N ASP A 100 -13.86 -0.30 13.58
CA ASP A 100 -14.42 -0.29 12.24
C ASP A 100 -13.60 -1.18 11.32
N PRO A 101 -14.21 -2.18 10.66
CA PRO A 101 -13.50 -3.11 9.79
C PRO A 101 -12.82 -2.43 8.60
N ALA A 102 -13.43 -1.39 8.02
CA ALA A 102 -12.85 -0.68 6.88
C ALA A 102 -11.55 0.05 7.29
N GLU A 103 -11.59 0.76 8.43
CA GLU A 103 -10.39 1.39 8.98
C GLU A 103 -9.33 0.35 9.36
N PHE A 104 -9.74 -0.79 9.93
CA PHE A 104 -8.80 -1.83 10.31
C PHE A 104 -8.09 -2.46 9.11
N VAL A 105 -8.80 -2.69 8.01
CA VAL A 105 -8.19 -3.14 6.75
C VAL A 105 -7.21 -2.09 6.20
N ARG A 106 -7.56 -0.79 6.24
CA ARG A 106 -6.64 0.29 5.83
C ARG A 106 -5.36 0.28 6.65
N GLU A 107 -5.47 0.18 7.98
CA GLU A 107 -4.31 0.09 8.87
C GLU A 107 -3.45 -1.14 8.59
N ALA A 108 -4.09 -2.29 8.35
CA ALA A 108 -3.40 -3.56 8.11
C ALA A 108 -2.67 -3.62 6.76
N LEU A 109 -3.04 -2.78 5.80
CA LEU A 109 -2.43 -2.70 4.48
C LEU A 109 -1.36 -1.60 4.37
N LYS A 110 -1.23 -0.71 5.35
CA LYS A 110 -0.19 0.34 5.30
C LYS A 110 1.19 -0.26 4.96
N PRO A 111 2.01 0.44 4.14
CA PRO A 111 1.90 1.80 3.61
C PRO A 111 1.07 1.92 2.31
N ILE A 112 0.38 0.90 1.87
CA ILE A 112 -0.43 0.88 0.64
C ILE A 112 -1.62 1.83 0.78
N LYS A 113 -1.86 2.64 -0.23
CA LYS A 113 -3.01 3.56 -0.27
C LYS A 113 -4.24 2.83 -0.81
N VAL A 114 -5.22 2.59 0.05
CA VAL A 114 -6.53 2.09 -0.35
C VAL A 114 -7.39 3.27 -0.79
N ILE A 115 -7.75 3.31 -2.07
CA ILE A 115 -8.55 4.38 -2.70
C ILE A 115 -9.99 4.30 -2.19
N SER A 116 -10.62 3.14 -2.34
CA SER A 116 -11.95 2.88 -1.84
C SER A 116 -12.01 1.56 -1.08
N ILE A 117 -12.96 1.45 -0.16
CA ILE A 117 -13.23 0.22 0.57
C ILE A 117 -14.72 0.12 0.87
N THR A 118 -15.30 -1.00 0.50
CA THR A 118 -16.69 -1.36 0.82
C THR A 118 -16.69 -2.66 1.60
N VAL A 119 -17.35 -2.67 2.76
CA VAL A 119 -17.41 -3.83 3.65
C VAL A 119 -18.82 -4.42 3.64
N ASP A 120 -18.91 -5.68 3.27
CA ASP A 120 -20.11 -6.52 3.43
C ASP A 120 -19.95 -7.35 4.71
N LYS A 121 -20.65 -6.93 5.77
CA LYS A 121 -20.57 -7.60 7.09
C LYS A 121 -21.28 -8.97 7.09
N GLU A 122 -22.30 -9.14 6.26
CA GLU A 122 -23.06 -10.40 6.19
C GLU A 122 -22.22 -11.50 5.53
N LYS A 123 -21.55 -11.17 4.44
CA LYS A 123 -20.65 -12.09 3.72
C LYS A 123 -19.25 -12.14 4.32
N LYS A 124 -18.94 -11.26 5.28
CA LYS A 124 -17.58 -11.05 5.81
C LYS A 124 -16.54 -10.81 4.70
N GLN A 125 -16.88 -9.93 3.77
CA GLN A 125 -16.04 -9.56 2.63
C GLN A 125 -15.72 -8.07 2.66
N ALA A 126 -14.52 -7.72 2.23
CA ALA A 126 -14.12 -6.35 2.01
C ALA A 126 -13.58 -6.19 0.58
N HIS A 127 -14.25 -5.36 -0.20
CA HIS A 127 -13.83 -4.98 -1.55
C HIS A 127 -12.95 -3.74 -1.48
N LEU A 128 -11.77 -3.81 -2.03
CA LEU A 128 -10.74 -2.80 -1.97
C LEU A 128 -10.33 -2.38 -3.36
N THR A 129 -10.27 -1.07 -3.59
CA THR A 129 -9.68 -0.51 -4.80
C THR A 129 -8.35 0.14 -4.45
N VAL A 130 -7.31 -0.21 -5.18
CA VAL A 130 -5.95 0.32 -5.03
C VAL A 130 -5.42 0.77 -6.39
N SER A 131 -4.35 1.59 -6.38
CA SER A 131 -3.67 1.94 -7.62
C SER A 131 -3.01 0.70 -8.25
N GLU A 132 -2.78 0.74 -9.55
CA GLU A 132 -2.09 -0.33 -10.28
C GLU A 132 -0.70 -0.62 -9.69
N GLU A 133 0.05 0.42 -9.32
CA GLU A 133 1.36 0.30 -8.67
C GLU A 133 1.32 -0.41 -7.32
N ASP A 134 0.23 -0.25 -6.58
CA ASP A 134 0.06 -0.82 -5.26
C ASP A 134 -0.62 -2.19 -5.26
N LEU A 135 -1.25 -2.59 -6.37
CA LEU A 135 -1.97 -3.87 -6.49
C LEU A 135 -1.07 -5.07 -6.17
N SER A 136 0.10 -5.13 -6.80
CA SER A 136 1.08 -6.20 -6.54
C SER A 136 1.56 -6.25 -5.08
N LYS A 137 1.72 -5.09 -4.44
CA LYS A 137 2.13 -4.98 -3.04
C LYS A 137 0.99 -5.38 -2.09
N ALA A 138 -0.26 -4.99 -2.43
CA ALA A 138 -1.47 -5.32 -1.68
C ALA A 138 -1.71 -6.83 -1.64
N ILE A 139 -1.58 -7.48 -2.78
CA ILE A 139 -1.68 -8.94 -2.89
C ILE A 139 -0.47 -9.61 -2.23
N GLY A 140 0.74 -9.12 -2.53
CA GLY A 140 2.00 -9.69 -2.08
C GLY A 140 2.38 -10.98 -2.80
N ARG A 141 3.60 -11.48 -2.55
CA ARG A 141 4.08 -12.74 -3.14
C ARG A 141 3.11 -13.88 -2.83
N ARG A 142 2.62 -14.58 -3.87
CA ARG A 142 1.68 -15.71 -3.74
C ARG A 142 0.44 -15.37 -2.90
N GLY A 143 -0.02 -14.12 -2.91
CA GLY A 143 -1.16 -13.67 -2.13
C GLY A 143 -0.93 -13.58 -0.62
N GLN A 144 0.32 -13.55 -0.16
CA GLN A 144 0.67 -13.62 1.26
C GLN A 144 0.16 -12.43 2.06
N ASN A 145 0.33 -11.19 1.52
CA ASN A 145 -0.11 -10.00 2.24
C ASN A 145 -1.63 -9.94 2.37
N ALA A 146 -2.35 -10.21 1.28
CA ALA A 146 -3.82 -10.30 1.28
C ALA A 146 -4.33 -11.37 2.26
N ARG A 147 -3.76 -12.58 2.20
CA ARG A 147 -4.15 -13.71 3.08
C ARG A 147 -3.87 -13.45 4.56
N LEU A 148 -2.71 -12.86 4.89
CA LEU A 148 -2.40 -12.49 6.27
C LEU A 148 -3.33 -11.40 6.78
N THR A 149 -3.64 -10.40 5.95
CA THR A 149 -4.56 -9.32 6.31
C THR A 149 -5.99 -9.85 6.46
N SER A 150 -6.47 -10.68 5.53
CA SER A 150 -7.77 -11.35 5.61
C SER A 150 -7.95 -12.09 6.95
N ARG A 151 -6.98 -12.93 7.32
CA ARG A 151 -7.01 -13.67 8.60
C ARG A 151 -6.92 -12.76 9.82
N LEU A 152 -6.15 -11.66 9.74
CA LEU A 152 -6.00 -10.71 10.83
C LEU A 152 -7.30 -9.99 11.14
N VAL A 153 -7.99 -9.52 10.08
CA VAL A 153 -9.23 -8.76 10.17
C VAL A 153 -10.45 -9.68 10.33
N GLY A 154 -10.34 -10.94 9.91
CA GLY A 154 -11.44 -11.92 9.92
C GLY A 154 -12.44 -11.70 8.78
N MET A 155 -11.99 -11.16 7.64
CA MET A 155 -12.79 -10.93 6.43
C MET A 155 -12.03 -11.36 5.19
N ASP A 156 -12.73 -11.83 4.18
CA ASP A 156 -12.15 -12.10 2.87
C ASP A 156 -11.91 -10.79 2.11
N LEU A 157 -10.70 -10.61 1.60
CA LEU A 157 -10.32 -9.41 0.87
C LEU A 157 -10.38 -9.67 -0.64
N ILE A 158 -11.15 -8.83 -1.33
CA ILE A 158 -11.20 -8.76 -2.79
C ILE A 158 -10.51 -7.45 -3.16
N ILE A 159 -9.35 -7.57 -3.82
CA ILE A 159 -8.48 -6.43 -4.13
C ILE A 159 -8.44 -6.24 -5.63
N GLU A 160 -8.86 -5.07 -6.08
CA GLU A 160 -8.99 -4.72 -7.49
C GLU A 160 -8.21 -3.43 -7.77
N LYS A 161 -7.79 -3.26 -9.03
CA LYS A 161 -7.20 -2.00 -9.47
C LYS A 161 -8.28 -0.94 -9.68
N ASP A 162 -7.91 0.32 -9.57
CA ASP A 162 -8.78 1.45 -9.91
C ASP A 162 -8.85 1.66 -11.43
N GLU A 163 -9.87 1.07 -12.06
CA GLU A 163 -10.12 1.27 -13.49
C GLU A 163 -10.64 2.68 -13.80
N HIS A 164 -11.23 3.37 -12.80
CA HIS A 164 -11.78 4.71 -13.04
C HIS A 164 -10.67 5.76 -13.19
N ALA A 165 -9.60 5.65 -12.41
CA ALA A 165 -8.43 6.53 -12.57
C ALA A 165 -7.77 6.36 -13.93
N GLU A 166 -7.70 5.12 -14.45
CA GLU A 166 -7.17 4.81 -15.78
C GLU A 166 -8.06 5.42 -16.88
N GLN A 167 -9.38 5.25 -16.78
CA GLN A 167 -10.33 5.82 -17.74
C GLN A 167 -10.34 7.36 -17.73
N VAL A 168 -10.24 7.98 -16.56
CA VAL A 168 -10.15 9.44 -16.44
C VAL A 168 -8.83 9.94 -17.02
N PHE A 169 -7.72 9.25 -16.74
CA PHE A 169 -6.41 9.60 -17.31
C PHE A 169 -6.39 9.42 -18.83
N GLU A 170 -6.91 8.31 -19.35
CA GLU A 170 -7.04 8.09 -20.80
C GLU A 170 -7.97 9.11 -21.45
N GLY A 171 -9.08 9.45 -20.80
CA GLY A 171 -10.01 10.49 -21.27
C GLY A 171 -9.37 11.87 -21.31
N GLN A 172 -8.62 12.25 -20.27
CA GLN A 172 -7.88 13.51 -20.22
C GLN A 172 -6.76 13.53 -21.24
N MET A 173 -6.01 12.43 -21.36
CA MET A 173 -4.96 12.27 -22.37
C MET A 173 -5.54 12.36 -23.78
N GLY A 174 -6.65 11.68 -24.06
CA GLY A 174 -7.34 11.73 -25.35
C GLY A 174 -7.83 13.15 -25.69
N SER A 175 -8.36 13.88 -24.70
CA SER A 175 -8.79 15.28 -24.89
C SER A 175 -7.61 16.21 -25.14
N ALA A 176 -6.51 16.05 -24.39
CA ALA A 176 -5.28 16.83 -24.59
C ALA A 176 -4.65 16.55 -25.95
N VAL A 177 -4.56 15.29 -26.37
CA VAL A 177 -4.05 14.90 -27.70
C VAL A 177 -4.89 15.54 -28.80
N LYS A 178 -6.22 15.46 -28.71
CA LYS A 178 -7.11 16.08 -29.70
C LYS A 178 -6.91 17.59 -29.76
N HIS A 179 -6.84 18.26 -28.61
CA HIS A 179 -6.61 19.70 -28.52
C HIS A 179 -5.27 20.10 -29.15
N LEU A 180 -4.19 19.33 -28.88
CA LEU A 180 -2.86 19.60 -29.47
C LEU A 180 -2.84 19.34 -30.98
N VAL A 181 -3.53 18.30 -31.47
CA VAL A 181 -3.65 18.03 -32.92
C VAL A 181 -4.37 19.20 -33.61
N ASP A 182 -5.48 19.63 -33.08
CA ASP A 182 -6.29 20.72 -33.65
C ASP A 182 -5.56 22.08 -33.61
N ALA A 183 -4.86 22.37 -32.52
CA ALA A 183 -4.20 23.65 -32.31
C ALA A 183 -2.82 23.74 -33.00
N LEU A 184 -2.03 22.67 -33.00
CA LEU A 184 -0.66 22.67 -33.51
C LEU A 184 -0.55 22.05 -34.91
N GLY A 185 -1.60 21.33 -35.36
CA GLY A 185 -1.61 20.64 -36.65
C GLY A 185 -0.55 19.56 -36.75
N VAL A 186 -0.26 18.86 -35.66
CA VAL A 186 0.68 17.74 -35.55
C VAL A 186 -0.03 16.41 -35.68
N SER A 187 0.72 15.33 -35.91
CA SER A 187 0.11 13.99 -35.87
C SER A 187 -0.38 13.61 -34.47
N ALA A 188 -1.34 12.68 -34.40
CA ALA A 188 -1.84 12.17 -33.12
C ALA A 188 -0.73 11.53 -32.27
N ASP A 189 0.25 10.88 -32.93
CA ASP A 189 1.39 10.25 -32.25
C ASP A 189 2.33 11.31 -31.65
N THR A 190 2.60 12.38 -32.39
CA THR A 190 3.39 13.54 -31.94
C THR A 190 2.67 14.23 -30.74
N ALA A 191 1.37 14.47 -30.86
CA ALA A 191 0.58 15.08 -29.80
C ALA A 191 0.55 14.20 -28.52
N ARG A 192 0.45 12.88 -28.69
CA ARG A 192 0.51 11.94 -27.56
C ARG A 192 1.86 11.96 -26.88
N LEU A 193 2.95 11.98 -27.65
CA LEU A 193 4.31 12.04 -27.11
C LEU A 193 4.53 13.33 -26.31
N LEU A 194 4.07 14.48 -26.81
CA LEU A 194 4.13 15.76 -26.10
C LEU A 194 3.32 15.74 -24.81
N ALA A 195 2.08 15.24 -24.85
CA ALA A 195 1.22 15.15 -23.70
C ALA A 195 1.78 14.22 -22.60
N GLN A 196 2.39 13.08 -22.97
CA GLN A 196 3.05 12.16 -22.05
C GLN A 196 4.26 12.76 -21.34
N ASN A 197 4.95 13.70 -21.98
CA ASN A 197 6.08 14.43 -21.43
C ASN A 197 5.67 15.73 -20.71
N GLY A 198 4.39 15.88 -20.37
CA GLY A 198 3.89 17.01 -19.59
C GLY A 198 3.43 18.24 -20.40
N MET A 199 3.50 18.19 -21.74
CA MET A 199 3.06 19.25 -22.63
C MET A 199 1.60 19.02 -23.09
N ALA A 200 0.69 18.93 -22.11
CA ALA A 200 -0.72 18.63 -22.37
C ALA A 200 -1.58 19.87 -22.70
N ASP A 201 -1.07 21.07 -22.43
CA ASP A 201 -1.76 22.36 -22.66
C ASP A 201 -0.85 23.32 -23.42
N LEU A 202 -1.46 24.16 -24.29
CA LEU A 202 -0.74 25.19 -25.05
C LEU A 202 0.00 26.20 -24.18
N ALA A 203 -0.49 26.48 -22.98
CA ALA A 203 0.18 27.36 -22.03
C ALA A 203 1.56 26.84 -21.57
N MET A 204 1.77 25.54 -21.59
CA MET A 204 3.05 24.91 -21.23
C MET A 204 4.16 25.22 -22.25
N PHE A 205 3.80 25.37 -23.53
CA PHE A 205 4.73 25.72 -24.59
C PHE A 205 5.28 27.15 -24.49
N ALA A 206 4.61 28.04 -23.75
CA ALA A 206 5.08 29.41 -23.53
C ALA A 206 6.37 29.48 -22.70
N TYR A 207 6.67 28.44 -21.94
CA TYR A 207 7.82 28.33 -21.03
C TYR A 207 8.82 27.29 -21.48
N ALA A 208 8.60 26.61 -22.61
CA ALA A 208 9.44 25.53 -23.09
C ALA A 208 10.51 26.06 -24.07
N ASP A 209 11.72 25.56 -23.93
CA ASP A 209 12.81 25.79 -24.84
C ASP A 209 12.77 24.84 -26.06
N VAL A 210 13.30 25.32 -27.18
CA VAL A 210 13.35 24.52 -28.45
C VAL A 210 14.11 23.22 -28.25
N GLU A 211 15.19 23.25 -27.47
CA GLU A 211 16.01 22.07 -27.14
C GLU A 211 15.19 21.02 -26.38
N ASP A 212 14.43 21.40 -25.39
CA ASP A 212 13.63 20.47 -24.59
C ASP A 212 12.55 19.79 -25.44
N VAL A 213 11.84 20.57 -26.27
CA VAL A 213 10.81 20.04 -27.16
C VAL A 213 11.43 19.13 -28.23
N ALA A 214 12.60 19.50 -28.78
CA ALA A 214 13.31 18.68 -29.76
C ALA A 214 13.76 17.34 -29.14
N GLU A 215 14.23 17.33 -27.90
CA GLU A 215 14.63 16.08 -27.23
C GLU A 215 13.41 15.14 -27.04
N MET A 216 12.25 15.68 -26.69
CA MET A 216 10.99 14.91 -26.61
C MET A 216 10.57 14.32 -27.95
N LEU A 217 10.91 15.01 -29.05
CA LEU A 217 10.59 14.60 -30.43
C LEU A 217 11.69 13.76 -31.09
N GLY A 218 12.64 13.21 -30.33
CA GLY A 218 13.71 12.38 -30.85
C GLY A 218 14.80 13.14 -31.58
N GLY A 219 14.96 14.46 -31.31
CA GLY A 219 16.00 15.32 -31.87
C GLY A 219 15.55 16.15 -33.09
N ASP A 220 14.26 16.14 -33.45
CA ASP A 220 13.74 16.93 -34.57
C ASP A 220 13.51 18.39 -34.16
N ARG A 221 14.60 19.19 -34.29
CA ARG A 221 14.61 20.60 -33.98
C ARG A 221 13.69 21.43 -34.90
N ALA A 222 13.60 21.05 -36.17
CA ALA A 222 12.79 21.78 -37.17
C ALA A 222 11.28 21.66 -36.81
N LEU A 223 10.86 20.49 -36.41
CA LEU A 223 9.50 20.23 -35.95
C LEU A 223 9.23 20.93 -34.59
N ALA A 224 10.18 20.97 -33.66
CA ALA A 224 10.07 21.66 -32.40
C ALA A 224 9.88 23.18 -32.60
N GLU A 225 10.65 23.82 -33.45
CA GLU A 225 10.50 25.25 -33.81
C GLU A 225 9.13 25.55 -34.42
N GLN A 226 8.61 24.69 -35.31
CA GLN A 226 7.28 24.84 -35.92
C GLN A 226 6.16 24.72 -34.84
N ILE A 227 6.29 23.76 -33.91
CA ILE A 227 5.32 23.54 -32.84
C ILE A 227 5.28 24.75 -31.91
N LEU A 228 6.43 25.26 -31.47
CA LEU A 228 6.50 26.43 -30.59
C LEU A 228 5.96 27.70 -31.27
N ALA A 229 6.26 27.93 -32.53
CA ALA A 229 5.72 29.05 -33.28
C ALA A 229 4.18 29.01 -33.37
N LYS A 230 3.61 27.83 -33.62
CA LYS A 230 2.14 27.65 -33.66
C LYS A 230 1.53 27.76 -32.32
N ALA A 231 2.17 27.22 -31.25
CA ALA A 231 1.68 27.32 -29.88
C ALA A 231 1.59 28.79 -29.44
N GLN A 232 2.59 29.61 -29.73
CA GLN A 232 2.59 31.05 -29.44
C GLN A 232 1.47 31.80 -30.17
N THR A 233 1.14 31.38 -31.43
CA THR A 233 0.06 32.02 -32.21
C THR A 233 -1.32 31.62 -31.67
N ASN A 234 -1.49 30.43 -31.14
CA ASN A 234 -2.77 29.87 -30.69
C ASN A 234 -2.95 29.88 -29.17
N ALA A 235 -1.92 30.28 -28.40
CA ALA A 235 -2.05 30.41 -26.95
C ALA A 235 -3.02 31.56 -26.60
N PRO A 236 -3.95 31.35 -25.67
CA PRO A 236 -4.74 32.45 -25.12
C PRO A 236 -3.79 33.46 -24.46
N ALA A 237 -4.06 34.78 -24.68
CA ALA A 237 -3.26 35.84 -24.08
C ALA A 237 -3.15 35.62 -22.57
N PRO A 238 -1.98 35.78 -21.94
CA PRO A 238 -1.84 35.62 -20.51
C PRO A 238 -2.82 36.54 -19.81
N SER A 239 -3.75 35.94 -19.04
CA SER A 239 -4.63 36.70 -18.14
C SER A 239 -3.72 37.34 -17.10
N GLY A 240 -3.38 38.60 -17.32
CA GLY A 240 -2.68 39.41 -16.34
C GLY A 240 -3.57 39.62 -15.11
N GLU A 241 -3.07 39.15 -13.97
CA GLU A 241 -3.13 39.83 -12.68
C GLU A 241 -2.13 39.14 -11.75
#